data_f2bbc6b5258a0e0c1ae01bccf8c71932
#
_entry.id   f2bbc6b5258a0e0c1ae01bccf8c71932
#
_cell.length_a   1.000
_cell.length_b   1.000
_cell.length_c   1.000
_cell.angle_alpha   90.00
_cell.angle_beta   90.00
_cell.angle_gamma   90.00
#
_symmetry.space_group_name_H-M   'P 1'
#
loop_
_entity.id
_entity.type
_entity.pdbx_description
1 polymer ?
#
loop_
_entity_poly.entity_id
_entity_poly.type
_entity_poly.pdbx_seq_one_letter_code
_entity_poly.pdbx_strand_id
1 'polypeptide(L)'
;MKVLVTGASGNGGQAISRALIQAGYTVRMADVSPPAGTDFSDVEFVRCDSRTAGDVRRAVEGMDAVVHLAAWHCAHNPPVSDETIFAVNVDGTFNVLEACKQAGIQSIVYASSMAYGWGSVYSVSKVIGEDLCRAYHEMTGASIAMLRYHEFIPRPYLEFGSRLLRNGVDRRDVAAATVASVKVSLNRDIGLFCTIVHTNHGMPQEVVNNFRELGPDWCEEQVPGARHLIEKYAISLPGSVEQHDLSEAEQALGWKPAIGFTQFLRDLKIRDERGIDVSSLFVPSELPADL
;
A
#
# COMPACT_ATOMS: atom_id res chain seq x y z
N MET A 1 7.85 5.88 19.98
CA MET A 1 6.63 6.55 19.48
C MET A 1 5.57 5.48 19.21
N LYS A 2 4.32 5.76 19.53
CA LYS A 2 3.18 4.84 19.40
C LYS A 2 2.36 5.19 18.17
N VAL A 3 2.13 4.20 17.30
CA VAL A 3 1.40 4.37 16.03
C VAL A 3 0.18 3.48 16.02
N LEU A 4 -0.99 4.09 15.82
CA LEU A 4 -2.22 3.35 15.55
C LEU A 4 -2.28 2.98 14.05
N VAL A 5 -2.61 1.73 13.77
CA VAL A 5 -2.94 1.27 12.41
C VAL A 5 -4.40 0.81 12.39
N THR A 6 -5.28 1.51 11.69
CA THR A 6 -6.67 1.07 11.48
C THR A 6 -6.76 0.21 10.22
N GLY A 7 -7.70 -0.74 10.17
CA GLY A 7 -7.72 -1.74 9.09
C GLY A 7 -6.52 -2.69 9.17
N ALA A 8 -6.00 -2.87 10.37
CA ALA A 8 -4.72 -3.53 10.64
C ALA A 8 -4.72 -5.03 10.33
N SER A 9 -5.87 -5.68 10.33
CA SER A 9 -6.00 -7.12 10.02
C SER A 9 -6.04 -7.41 8.52
N GLY A 10 -6.20 -6.38 7.68
CA GLY A 10 -6.16 -6.49 6.24
C GLY A 10 -4.75 -6.76 5.69
N ASN A 11 -4.66 -7.09 4.39
CA ASN A 11 -3.40 -7.38 3.71
C ASN A 11 -2.36 -6.26 3.85
N GLY A 12 -2.74 -5.01 3.59
CA GLY A 12 -1.87 -3.84 3.78
C GLY A 12 -1.58 -3.56 5.24
N GLY A 13 -2.59 -3.68 6.11
CA GLY A 13 -2.48 -3.39 7.53
C GLY A 13 -1.46 -4.26 8.25
N GLN A 14 -1.44 -5.56 7.96
CA GLN A 14 -0.46 -6.49 8.52
C GLN A 14 0.97 -6.19 8.03
N ALA A 15 1.15 -5.93 6.73
CA ALA A 15 2.45 -5.60 6.18
C ALA A 15 3.02 -4.30 6.76
N ILE A 16 2.17 -3.26 6.85
CA ILE A 16 2.54 -1.96 7.41
C ILE A 16 2.82 -2.06 8.91
N SER A 17 1.99 -2.80 9.67
CA SER A 17 2.23 -3.01 11.11
C SER A 17 3.57 -3.70 11.36
N ARG A 18 3.90 -4.75 10.59
CA ARG A 18 5.20 -5.42 10.68
C ARG A 18 6.36 -4.48 10.37
N ALA A 19 6.25 -3.70 9.30
CA ALA A 19 7.30 -2.75 8.90
C ALA A 19 7.49 -1.63 9.94
N LEU A 20 6.42 -1.12 10.55
CA LEU A 20 6.49 -0.14 11.63
C LEU A 20 7.19 -0.72 12.88
N ILE A 21 6.86 -1.95 13.26
CA ILE A 21 7.53 -2.64 14.37
C ILE A 21 9.02 -2.81 14.09
N GLN A 22 9.38 -3.26 12.87
CA GLN A 22 10.79 -3.39 12.45
C GLN A 22 11.53 -2.04 12.44
N ALA A 23 10.82 -0.93 12.17
CA ALA A 23 11.37 0.41 12.25
C ALA A 23 11.44 0.98 13.69
N GLY A 24 11.07 0.19 14.71
CA GLY A 24 11.19 0.55 16.13
C GLY A 24 9.99 1.32 16.70
N TYR A 25 8.85 1.35 16.00
CA TYR A 25 7.62 1.92 16.55
C TYR A 25 6.86 0.91 17.42
N THR A 26 6.20 1.39 18.45
CA THR A 26 5.19 0.61 19.18
C THR A 26 3.88 0.71 18.42
N VAL A 27 3.35 -0.41 17.93
CA VAL A 27 2.14 -0.44 17.12
C VAL A 27 0.94 -0.87 17.96
N ARG A 28 -0.17 -0.13 17.83
CA ARG A 28 -1.51 -0.59 18.20
C ARG A 28 -2.26 -0.93 16.91
N MET A 29 -2.70 -2.17 16.79
CA MET A 29 -3.52 -2.65 15.68
C MET A 29 -4.99 -2.45 16.01
N ALA A 30 -5.76 -1.85 15.11
CA ALA A 30 -7.21 -1.64 15.29
C ALA A 30 -7.97 -2.15 14.06
N ASP A 31 -8.96 -3.03 14.30
CA ASP A 31 -9.81 -3.61 13.26
C ASP A 31 -11.10 -4.18 13.91
N VAL A 32 -12.07 -4.58 13.09
CA VAL A 32 -13.29 -5.25 13.57
C VAL A 32 -13.04 -6.66 14.08
N SER A 33 -11.96 -7.30 13.62
CA SER A 33 -11.50 -8.62 14.06
C SER A 33 -9.96 -8.66 14.12
N PRO A 34 -9.36 -9.46 14.99
CA PRO A 34 -7.90 -9.60 15.05
C PRO A 34 -7.35 -10.23 13.75
N PRO A 35 -6.07 -9.97 13.41
CA PRO A 35 -5.42 -10.62 12.28
C PRO A 35 -5.41 -12.14 12.46
N ALA A 36 -5.49 -12.86 11.34
CA ALA A 36 -5.36 -14.31 11.36
C ALA A 36 -3.91 -14.72 11.68
N GLY A 37 -3.76 -15.84 12.40
CA GLY A 37 -2.43 -16.38 12.74
C GLY A 37 -1.85 -15.81 14.04
N THR A 38 -0.59 -16.16 14.32
CA THR A 38 0.10 -15.85 15.59
C THR A 38 1.15 -14.74 15.46
N ASP A 39 1.41 -14.24 14.27
CA ASP A 39 2.49 -13.28 13.98
C ASP A 39 2.41 -11.97 14.80
N PHE A 40 1.21 -11.63 15.28
CA PHE A 40 0.94 -10.42 16.05
C PHE A 40 0.42 -10.70 17.47
N SER A 41 0.68 -11.89 18.01
CA SER A 41 0.20 -12.30 19.36
C SER A 41 0.64 -11.34 20.47
N ASP A 42 1.82 -10.73 20.32
CA ASP A 42 2.41 -9.82 21.31
C ASP A 42 2.17 -8.34 20.99
N VAL A 43 1.39 -8.04 19.92
CA VAL A 43 1.07 -6.68 19.51
C VAL A 43 -0.29 -6.27 20.09
N GLU A 44 -0.36 -5.08 20.66
CA GLU A 44 -1.62 -4.53 21.18
C GLU A 44 -2.68 -4.50 20.08
N PHE A 45 -3.81 -5.18 20.31
CA PHE A 45 -4.96 -5.17 19.42
C PHE A 45 -6.18 -4.57 20.12
N VAL A 46 -6.85 -3.63 19.42
CA VAL A 46 -8.10 -3.03 19.86
C VAL A 46 -9.19 -3.29 18.82
N ARG A 47 -10.28 -3.93 19.25
CA ARG A 47 -11.45 -4.06 18.38
C ARG A 47 -12.04 -2.67 18.12
N CYS A 48 -12.13 -2.30 16.84
CA CYS A 48 -12.55 -0.98 16.40
C CYS A 48 -13.34 -1.06 15.09
N ASP A 49 -14.59 -0.67 15.12
CA ASP A 49 -15.34 -0.35 13.91
C ASP A 49 -15.22 1.16 13.68
N SER A 50 -14.59 1.56 12.58
CA SER A 50 -14.36 2.97 12.25
C SER A 50 -15.65 3.79 12.13
N ARG A 51 -16.77 3.16 11.84
CA ARG A 51 -18.11 3.78 11.81
C ARG A 51 -18.58 4.20 13.20
N THR A 52 -18.01 3.64 14.26
CA THR A 52 -18.39 3.89 15.65
C THR A 52 -17.41 4.86 16.31
N ALA A 53 -17.80 6.12 16.46
CA ALA A 53 -16.95 7.16 17.05
C ALA A 53 -16.36 6.81 18.43
N GLY A 54 -17.10 6.05 19.26
CA GLY A 54 -16.62 5.57 20.55
C GLY A 54 -15.46 4.59 20.47
N ASP A 55 -15.51 3.67 19.47
CA ASP A 55 -14.43 2.72 19.22
C ASP A 55 -13.16 3.45 18.76
N VAL A 56 -13.33 4.39 17.83
CA VAL A 56 -12.22 5.17 17.29
C VAL A 56 -11.56 6.01 18.37
N ARG A 57 -12.33 6.69 19.25
CA ARG A 57 -11.75 7.45 20.37
C ARG A 57 -10.91 6.58 21.30
N ARG A 58 -11.37 5.36 21.63
CA ARG A 58 -10.56 4.41 22.40
C ARG A 58 -9.29 3.98 21.67
N ALA A 59 -9.39 3.76 20.37
CA ALA A 59 -8.26 3.31 19.57
C ALA A 59 -7.16 4.37 19.47
N VAL A 60 -7.49 5.66 19.34
CA VAL A 60 -6.50 6.75 19.20
C VAL A 60 -5.91 7.21 20.53
N GLU A 61 -6.46 6.82 21.69
CA GLU A 61 -6.01 7.28 23.00
C GLU A 61 -4.53 6.93 23.26
N GLY A 62 -3.71 7.94 23.54
CA GLY A 62 -2.29 7.79 23.83
C GLY A 62 -1.40 7.46 22.64
N MET A 63 -1.88 7.67 21.41
CA MET A 63 -1.10 7.51 20.19
C MET A 63 -0.40 8.81 19.78
N ASP A 64 0.78 8.67 19.17
CA ASP A 64 1.56 9.78 18.61
C ASP A 64 1.22 10.02 17.13
N ALA A 65 0.84 8.97 16.40
CA ALA A 65 0.48 9.02 14.99
C ALA A 65 -0.61 8.00 14.65
N VAL A 66 -1.30 8.25 13.53
CA VAL A 66 -2.32 7.34 12.97
C VAL A 66 -2.04 7.03 11.51
N VAL A 67 -2.02 5.73 11.18
CA VAL A 67 -2.08 5.22 9.82
C VAL A 67 -3.50 4.70 9.57
N HIS A 68 -4.26 5.43 8.77
CA HIS A 68 -5.67 5.09 8.50
C HIS A 68 -5.81 4.30 7.20
N LEU A 69 -5.99 2.98 7.32
CA LEU A 69 -6.17 2.05 6.21
C LEU A 69 -7.58 1.45 6.15
N ALA A 70 -8.36 1.54 7.25
CA ALA A 70 -9.68 0.94 7.32
C ALA A 70 -10.57 1.40 6.16
N ALA A 71 -10.87 0.49 5.25
CA ALA A 71 -11.67 0.75 4.07
C ALA A 71 -12.20 -0.56 3.46
N TRP A 72 -13.35 -0.49 2.82
CA TRP A 72 -13.82 -1.50 1.90
C TRP A 72 -13.45 -1.10 0.46
N HIS A 73 -12.96 -2.09 -0.32
CA HIS A 73 -12.68 -1.94 -1.75
C HIS A 73 -13.82 -2.56 -2.57
N CYS A 74 -14.12 -2.01 -3.75
CA CYS A 74 -15.18 -2.53 -4.63
C CYS A 74 -14.93 -3.96 -5.17
N ALA A 75 -13.69 -4.46 -5.11
CA ALA A 75 -13.31 -5.80 -5.56
C ALA A 75 -13.29 -6.85 -4.41
N HIS A 76 -13.95 -6.61 -3.27
CA HIS A 76 -14.06 -7.61 -2.23
C HIS A 76 -14.93 -8.80 -2.65
N ASN A 77 -14.58 -9.97 -2.17
CA ASN A 77 -15.36 -11.19 -2.36
C ASN A 77 -15.60 -11.86 -0.99
N PRO A 78 -16.85 -11.99 -0.51
CA PRO A 78 -18.08 -11.54 -1.18
C PRO A 78 -18.18 -10.01 -1.33
N PRO A 79 -18.95 -9.50 -2.32
CA PRO A 79 -19.14 -8.06 -2.52
C PRO A 79 -19.82 -7.42 -1.31
N VAL A 80 -19.45 -6.17 -1.02
CA VAL A 80 -20.13 -5.33 -0.02
C VAL A 80 -20.97 -4.26 -0.72
N SER A 81 -22.05 -3.81 -0.06
CA SER A 81 -22.91 -2.77 -0.63
C SER A 81 -22.22 -1.41 -0.68
N ASP A 82 -22.68 -0.55 -1.59
CA ASP A 82 -22.17 0.82 -1.72
C ASP A 82 -22.39 1.64 -0.43
N GLU A 83 -23.49 1.41 0.29
CA GLU A 83 -23.74 2.04 1.60
C GLU A 83 -22.67 1.63 2.62
N THR A 84 -22.28 0.35 2.61
CA THR A 84 -21.22 -0.15 3.51
C THR A 84 -19.87 0.45 3.13
N ILE A 85 -19.55 0.53 1.84
CA ILE A 85 -18.33 1.17 1.35
C ILE A 85 -18.30 2.64 1.78
N PHE A 86 -19.39 3.38 1.57
CA PHE A 86 -19.47 4.79 1.96
C PHE A 86 -19.33 4.97 3.47
N ALA A 87 -20.10 4.23 4.26
CA ALA A 87 -20.07 4.35 5.71
C ALA A 87 -18.69 4.05 6.32
N VAL A 88 -17.99 3.01 5.83
CA VAL A 88 -16.64 2.70 6.33
C VAL A 88 -15.60 3.70 5.82
N ASN A 89 -15.64 4.03 4.53
CA ASN A 89 -14.57 4.82 3.90
C ASN A 89 -14.74 6.32 4.17
N VAL A 90 -15.96 6.84 4.27
CA VAL A 90 -16.22 8.27 4.46
C VAL A 90 -16.51 8.59 5.92
N ASP A 91 -17.60 8.00 6.50
CA ASP A 91 -17.94 8.28 7.90
C ASP A 91 -16.85 7.76 8.83
N GLY A 92 -16.25 6.60 8.50
CA GLY A 92 -15.11 6.05 9.25
C GLY A 92 -13.89 6.97 9.21
N THR A 93 -13.55 7.52 8.05
CA THR A 93 -12.45 8.50 7.92
C THR A 93 -12.74 9.77 8.72
N PHE A 94 -13.97 10.30 8.63
CA PHE A 94 -14.39 11.45 9.43
C PHE A 94 -14.24 11.17 10.93
N ASN A 95 -14.71 10.02 11.42
CA ASN A 95 -14.60 9.64 12.82
C ASN A 95 -13.13 9.55 13.28
N VAL A 96 -12.23 9.01 12.44
CA VAL A 96 -10.79 8.92 12.76
C VAL A 96 -10.18 10.30 12.85
N LEU A 97 -10.43 11.18 11.90
CA LEU A 97 -9.90 12.55 11.89
C LEU A 97 -10.44 13.36 13.08
N GLU A 98 -11.74 13.26 13.39
CA GLU A 98 -12.34 13.96 14.52
C GLU A 98 -11.79 13.46 15.87
N ALA A 99 -11.59 12.15 16.02
CA ALA A 99 -10.95 11.60 17.21
C ALA A 99 -9.48 12.03 17.34
N CYS A 100 -8.73 12.09 16.22
CA CYS A 100 -7.36 12.64 16.21
C CYS A 100 -7.34 14.10 16.64
N LYS A 101 -8.29 14.92 16.17
CA LYS A 101 -8.42 16.32 16.58
C LYS A 101 -8.67 16.47 18.08
N GLN A 102 -9.60 15.67 18.64
CA GLN A 102 -9.91 15.67 20.07
C GLN A 102 -8.72 15.20 20.92
N ALA A 103 -7.93 14.26 20.42
CA ALA A 103 -6.73 13.75 21.11
C ALA A 103 -5.46 14.60 20.85
N GLY A 104 -5.52 15.64 20.00
CA GLY A 104 -4.36 16.48 19.64
C GLY A 104 -3.32 15.77 18.78
N ILE A 105 -3.69 14.70 18.06
CA ILE A 105 -2.77 13.97 17.19
C ILE A 105 -2.48 14.81 15.94
N GLN A 106 -1.20 15.00 15.64
CA GLN A 106 -0.73 15.89 14.59
C GLN A 106 -0.01 15.16 13.45
N SER A 107 0.05 13.83 13.50
CA SER A 107 0.72 13.00 12.50
C SER A 107 -0.25 11.96 11.95
N ILE A 108 -0.59 12.05 10.67
CA ILE A 108 -1.55 11.17 10.02
C ILE A 108 -1.02 10.70 8.67
N VAL A 109 -1.16 9.41 8.40
CA VAL A 109 -1.00 8.83 7.06
C VAL A 109 -2.34 8.26 6.62
N TYR A 110 -2.88 8.76 5.53
CA TYR A 110 -4.14 8.33 4.95
C TYR A 110 -3.91 7.46 3.72
N ALA A 111 -4.51 6.27 3.71
CA ALA A 111 -4.51 5.36 2.56
C ALA A 111 -5.54 5.81 1.52
N SER A 112 -5.08 6.61 0.56
CA SER A 112 -5.83 6.94 -0.64
C SER A 112 -5.63 5.88 -1.74
N SER A 113 -6.05 6.15 -2.96
CA SER A 113 -6.03 5.17 -4.05
C SER A 113 -5.84 5.85 -5.40
N MET A 114 -5.27 5.12 -6.35
CA MET A 114 -5.24 5.52 -7.77
C MET A 114 -6.54 5.19 -8.52
N ALA A 115 -7.60 4.78 -7.85
CA ALA A 115 -8.90 4.43 -8.43
C ALA A 115 -9.70 5.66 -8.93
N TYR A 116 -9.03 6.74 -9.32
CA TYR A 116 -9.70 7.92 -9.86
C TYR A 116 -10.46 7.62 -11.15
N GLY A 117 -11.69 8.12 -11.24
CA GLY A 117 -12.47 8.01 -12.47
C GLY A 117 -13.06 6.63 -12.74
N TRP A 118 -12.96 5.67 -11.83
CA TRP A 118 -13.54 4.32 -12.01
C TRP A 118 -15.06 4.30 -11.94
N GLY A 119 -15.72 5.43 -11.62
CA GLY A 119 -17.17 5.52 -11.59
C GLY A 119 -17.82 4.66 -10.49
N SER A 120 -17.13 4.43 -9.37
CA SER A 120 -17.61 3.64 -8.25
C SER A 120 -17.67 4.44 -6.96
N VAL A 121 -18.52 4.02 -6.02
CA VAL A 121 -18.59 4.62 -4.66
C VAL A 121 -17.23 4.52 -3.96
N TYR A 122 -16.49 3.44 -4.17
CA TYR A 122 -15.11 3.31 -3.66
C TYR A 122 -14.22 4.45 -4.15
N SER A 123 -14.19 4.70 -5.45
CA SER A 123 -13.39 5.75 -6.07
C SER A 123 -13.72 7.12 -5.46
N VAL A 124 -15.01 7.46 -5.40
CA VAL A 124 -15.50 8.73 -4.82
C VAL A 124 -15.17 8.82 -3.34
N SER A 125 -15.31 7.73 -2.58
CA SER A 125 -15.03 7.72 -1.14
C SER A 125 -13.57 8.05 -0.82
N LYS A 126 -12.61 7.63 -1.67
CA LYS A 126 -11.20 7.97 -1.50
C LYS A 126 -10.91 9.44 -1.77
N VAL A 127 -11.57 10.05 -2.76
CA VAL A 127 -11.49 11.49 -3.04
C VAL A 127 -12.05 12.30 -1.85
N ILE A 128 -13.24 11.94 -1.35
CA ILE A 128 -13.84 12.58 -0.18
C ILE A 128 -12.90 12.46 1.04
N GLY A 129 -12.27 11.31 1.24
CA GLY A 129 -11.28 11.12 2.31
C GLY A 129 -10.07 12.04 2.21
N GLU A 130 -9.56 12.32 0.98
CA GLU A 130 -8.52 13.32 0.78
C GLU A 130 -9.02 14.74 1.11
N ASP A 131 -10.27 15.09 0.74
CA ASP A 131 -10.86 16.39 1.07
C ASP A 131 -11.08 16.55 2.57
N LEU A 132 -11.48 15.49 3.27
CA LEU A 132 -11.54 15.47 4.74
C LEU A 132 -10.15 15.69 5.37
N CYS A 133 -9.09 15.07 4.82
CA CYS A 133 -7.71 15.28 5.26
C CYS A 133 -7.26 16.74 5.06
N ARG A 134 -7.61 17.36 3.93
CA ARG A 134 -7.33 18.78 3.66
C ARG A 134 -8.00 19.67 4.69
N ALA A 135 -9.31 19.51 4.92
CA ALA A 135 -10.05 20.27 5.90
C ALA A 135 -9.47 20.08 7.32
N TYR A 136 -9.07 18.86 7.67
CA TYR A 136 -8.43 18.59 8.96
C TYR A 136 -7.08 19.32 9.10
N HIS A 137 -6.24 19.28 8.06
CA HIS A 137 -4.98 20.02 8.02
C HIS A 137 -5.21 21.53 8.21
N GLU A 138 -6.15 22.12 7.48
CA GLU A 138 -6.49 23.54 7.57
C GLU A 138 -6.96 23.95 8.97
N MET A 139 -7.74 23.09 9.65
CA MET A 139 -8.26 23.34 10.99
C MET A 139 -7.21 23.17 12.09
N THR A 140 -6.22 22.30 11.93
CA THR A 140 -5.36 21.84 13.02
C THR A 140 -3.87 22.06 12.79
N GLY A 141 -3.44 22.31 11.56
CA GLY A 141 -2.03 22.35 11.16
C GLY A 141 -1.34 20.97 11.22
N ALA A 142 -2.12 19.88 11.29
CA ALA A 142 -1.57 18.52 11.35
C ALA A 142 -0.75 18.18 10.10
N SER A 143 0.33 17.43 10.27
CA SER A 143 1.15 16.90 9.19
C SER A 143 0.49 15.62 8.64
N ILE A 144 0.06 15.64 7.39
CA ILE A 144 -0.72 14.57 6.77
C ILE A 144 -0.09 14.13 5.46
N ALA A 145 0.23 12.82 5.36
CA ALA A 145 0.58 12.18 4.11
C ALA A 145 -0.62 11.41 3.56
N MET A 146 -1.05 11.73 2.35
CA MET A 146 -2.08 11.00 1.60
C MET A 146 -1.40 10.16 0.53
N LEU A 147 -1.45 8.84 0.68
CA LEU A 147 -0.76 7.90 -0.20
C LEU A 147 -1.76 7.26 -1.16
N ARG A 148 -1.68 7.61 -2.43
CA ARG A 148 -2.49 7.03 -3.51
C ARG A 148 -1.85 5.72 -3.95
N TYR A 149 -2.25 4.64 -3.29
CA TYR A 149 -1.73 3.32 -3.61
C TYR A 149 -2.25 2.80 -4.95
N HIS A 150 -1.35 2.21 -5.72
CA HIS A 150 -1.68 1.29 -6.79
C HIS A 150 -2.10 -0.08 -6.25
N GLU A 151 -2.41 -1.03 -7.14
CA GLU A 151 -2.96 -2.32 -6.78
C GLU A 151 -1.92 -3.21 -6.10
N PHE A 152 -2.17 -3.64 -4.86
CA PHE A 152 -1.39 -4.64 -4.12
C PHE A 152 -2.26 -5.78 -3.58
N ILE A 153 -3.36 -6.08 -4.28
CA ILE A 153 -4.26 -7.19 -3.95
C ILE A 153 -3.49 -8.50 -4.16
N PRO A 154 -3.63 -9.49 -3.22
CA PRO A 154 -3.03 -10.80 -3.39
C PRO A 154 -3.44 -11.48 -4.70
N ARG A 155 -2.47 -12.04 -5.43
CA ARG A 155 -2.65 -12.67 -6.74
C ARG A 155 -1.73 -13.88 -6.93
N PRO A 156 -2.04 -14.79 -7.88
CA PRO A 156 -1.09 -15.80 -8.32
C PRO A 156 0.25 -15.16 -8.72
N TYR A 157 1.35 -15.82 -8.38
CA TYR A 157 2.70 -15.27 -8.49
C TYR A 157 3.06 -14.71 -9.88
N LEU A 158 2.75 -15.46 -10.94
CA LEU A 158 3.04 -15.02 -12.31
C LEU A 158 2.15 -13.81 -12.74
N GLU A 159 0.90 -13.78 -12.27
CA GLU A 159 0.01 -12.64 -12.50
C GLU A 159 0.52 -11.39 -11.76
N PHE A 160 0.98 -11.55 -10.53
CA PHE A 160 1.62 -10.47 -9.78
C PHE A 160 2.79 -9.85 -10.56
N GLY A 161 3.70 -10.69 -11.11
CA GLY A 161 4.80 -10.20 -11.92
C GLY A 161 4.34 -9.34 -13.10
N SER A 162 3.33 -9.81 -13.86
CA SER A 162 2.78 -9.05 -14.98
C SER A 162 2.06 -7.77 -14.54
N ARG A 163 1.50 -7.72 -13.32
CA ARG A 163 0.85 -6.53 -12.76
C ARG A 163 1.83 -5.42 -12.41
N LEU A 164 3.08 -5.75 -12.05
CA LEU A 164 4.12 -4.75 -11.82
C LEU A 164 4.40 -3.87 -13.05
N LEU A 165 4.16 -4.38 -14.26
CA LEU A 165 4.27 -3.60 -15.52
C LEU A 165 3.05 -2.71 -15.81
N ARG A 166 2.01 -2.76 -14.98
CA ARG A 166 0.74 -2.06 -15.15
C ARG A 166 0.45 -1.26 -13.88
N ASN A 167 -0.68 -1.52 -13.28
CA ASN A 167 -1.17 -0.86 -12.07
C ASN A 167 -0.79 -1.58 -10.76
N GLY A 168 0.18 -2.48 -10.78
CA GLY A 168 0.61 -3.23 -9.60
C GLY A 168 1.73 -2.54 -8.81
N VAL A 169 1.73 -2.73 -7.51
CA VAL A 169 2.82 -2.37 -6.61
C VAL A 169 3.03 -3.47 -5.57
N ASP A 170 4.27 -3.71 -5.17
CA ASP A 170 4.54 -4.68 -4.11
C ASP A 170 4.13 -4.12 -2.74
N ARG A 171 3.47 -4.95 -1.91
CA ARG A 171 3.04 -4.53 -0.58
C ARG A 171 4.20 -4.12 0.34
N ARG A 172 5.43 -4.60 0.08
CA ARG A 172 6.64 -4.19 0.83
C ARG A 172 7.00 -2.76 0.52
N ASP A 173 6.86 -2.33 -0.73
CA ASP A 173 7.04 -0.93 -1.14
C ASP A 173 5.92 -0.04 -0.58
N VAL A 174 4.67 -0.54 -0.55
CA VAL A 174 3.55 0.12 0.14
C VAL A 174 3.87 0.32 1.63
N ALA A 175 4.35 -0.71 2.30
CA ALA A 175 4.72 -0.64 3.72
C ALA A 175 5.90 0.32 3.95
N ALA A 176 6.94 0.26 3.11
CA ALA A 176 8.09 1.16 3.20
C ALA A 176 7.71 2.63 2.99
N ALA A 177 6.86 2.94 1.99
CA ALA A 177 6.33 4.28 1.76
C ALA A 177 5.54 4.79 2.97
N THR A 178 4.73 3.92 3.58
CA THR A 178 3.93 4.26 4.76
C THR A 178 4.82 4.54 5.98
N VAL A 179 5.85 3.72 6.22
CA VAL A 179 6.82 3.94 7.31
C VAL A 179 7.56 5.26 7.11
N ALA A 180 8.03 5.54 5.90
CA ALA A 180 8.68 6.81 5.57
C ALA A 180 7.74 8.00 5.83
N SER A 181 6.47 7.89 5.42
CA SER A 181 5.45 8.91 5.66
C SER A 181 5.17 9.14 7.15
N VAL A 182 5.10 8.09 7.95
CA VAL A 182 4.97 8.21 9.43
C VAL A 182 6.15 8.97 10.01
N LYS A 183 7.38 8.67 9.58
CA LYS A 183 8.59 9.33 10.07
C LYS A 183 8.57 10.84 9.80
N VAL A 184 8.35 11.25 8.55
CA VAL A 184 8.35 12.67 8.17
C VAL A 184 7.15 13.43 8.74
N SER A 185 6.00 12.76 8.87
CA SER A 185 4.80 13.33 9.48
C SER A 185 4.99 13.58 10.99
N LEU A 186 5.62 12.66 11.72
CA LEU A 186 5.95 12.82 13.15
C LEU A 186 6.95 13.95 13.38
N ASN A 187 7.91 14.13 12.47
CA ASN A 187 8.87 15.23 12.52
C ASN A 187 8.26 16.57 12.10
N ARG A 188 7.06 16.57 11.51
CA ARG A 188 6.42 17.73 10.88
C ARG A 188 7.22 18.32 9.71
N ASP A 189 7.97 17.48 9.01
CA ASP A 189 8.75 17.88 7.83
C ASP A 189 7.86 18.14 6.61
N ILE A 190 6.63 17.60 6.64
CA ILE A 190 5.58 17.84 5.64
C ILE A 190 4.35 18.48 6.29
N GLY A 191 3.67 19.36 5.58
CA GLY A 191 2.34 19.86 5.97
C GLY A 191 1.26 18.90 5.46
N LEU A 192 0.61 19.27 4.37
CA LEU A 192 -0.30 18.41 3.63
C LEU A 192 0.42 17.91 2.37
N PHE A 193 0.67 16.62 2.28
CA PHE A 193 1.39 15.99 1.19
C PHE A 193 0.57 14.86 0.56
N CYS A 194 0.51 14.82 -0.76
CA CYS A 194 -0.19 13.77 -1.49
C CYS A 194 0.72 13.20 -2.58
N THR A 195 0.89 11.88 -2.62
CA THR A 195 1.74 11.25 -3.64
C THR A 195 1.22 9.88 -4.07
N ILE A 196 1.70 9.42 -5.21
CA ILE A 196 1.44 8.09 -5.76
C ILE A 196 2.45 7.10 -5.16
N VAL A 197 1.99 5.90 -4.83
CA VAL A 197 2.82 4.77 -4.44
C VAL A 197 2.70 3.69 -5.52
N HIS A 198 3.73 3.60 -6.35
CA HIS A 198 3.82 2.69 -7.50
C HIS A 198 5.24 2.15 -7.64
N THR A 199 5.44 1.19 -8.55
CA THR A 199 6.78 0.72 -8.92
C THR A 199 7.52 1.73 -9.78
N ASN A 200 8.86 1.65 -9.78
CA ASN A 200 9.71 2.32 -10.76
C ASN A 200 10.68 1.27 -11.35
N HIS A 201 10.71 1.17 -12.65
CA HIS A 201 11.51 0.14 -13.34
C HIS A 201 12.86 0.65 -13.82
N GLY A 202 13.08 1.96 -13.80
CA GLY A 202 14.31 2.58 -14.36
C GLY A 202 14.46 2.34 -15.87
N MET A 203 13.37 2.10 -16.58
CA MET A 203 13.36 1.82 -18.02
C MET A 203 13.53 3.11 -18.84
N PRO A 204 14.27 3.06 -19.96
CA PRO A 204 14.24 4.13 -20.95
C PRO A 204 12.81 4.34 -21.48
N GLN A 205 12.44 5.59 -21.77
CA GLN A 205 11.09 5.96 -22.22
C GLN A 205 10.65 5.21 -23.48
N GLU A 206 11.60 4.92 -24.38
CA GLU A 206 11.32 4.14 -25.58
C GLU A 206 10.88 2.72 -25.25
N VAL A 207 11.53 2.06 -24.27
CA VAL A 207 11.16 0.72 -23.78
C VAL A 207 9.80 0.77 -23.08
N VAL A 208 9.56 1.79 -22.26
CA VAL A 208 8.26 2.01 -21.59
C VAL A 208 7.12 2.06 -22.61
N ASN A 209 7.28 2.82 -23.69
CA ASN A 209 6.25 3.04 -24.70
C ASN A 209 6.01 1.82 -25.62
N ASN A 210 7.04 0.99 -25.82
CA ASN A 210 7.03 -0.14 -26.77
C ASN A 210 7.43 -1.45 -26.08
N PHE A 211 6.95 -1.68 -24.86
CA PHE A 211 7.45 -2.77 -24.00
C PHE A 211 7.23 -4.17 -24.60
N ARG A 212 6.15 -4.38 -25.33
CA ARG A 212 5.91 -5.69 -25.97
C ARG A 212 7.02 -6.09 -26.94
N GLU A 213 7.61 -5.11 -27.64
CA GLU A 213 8.65 -5.33 -28.63
C GLU A 213 10.05 -5.23 -28.02
N LEU A 214 10.31 -4.17 -27.24
CA LEU A 214 11.66 -3.86 -26.73
C LEU A 214 11.90 -4.43 -25.32
N GLY A 215 10.83 -4.66 -24.56
CA GLY A 215 10.92 -5.11 -23.18
C GLY A 215 11.64 -6.43 -22.97
N PRO A 216 11.43 -7.48 -23.77
CA PRO A 216 12.18 -8.73 -23.61
C PRO A 216 13.67 -8.58 -23.74
N ASP A 217 14.15 -7.76 -24.69
CA ASP A 217 15.58 -7.49 -24.86
C ASP A 217 16.13 -6.67 -23.68
N TRP A 218 15.44 -5.62 -23.29
CA TRP A 218 15.81 -4.84 -22.13
C TRP A 218 15.86 -5.69 -20.84
N CYS A 219 14.87 -6.57 -20.64
CA CYS A 219 14.85 -7.48 -19.50
C CYS A 219 16.05 -8.45 -19.53
N GLU A 220 16.41 -8.97 -20.72
CA GLU A 220 17.57 -9.86 -20.88
C GLU A 220 18.89 -9.18 -20.51
N GLU A 221 19.04 -7.89 -20.85
CA GLU A 221 20.21 -7.08 -20.44
C GLU A 221 20.28 -6.90 -18.93
N GLN A 222 19.13 -6.73 -18.26
CA GLN A 222 19.05 -6.53 -16.80
C GLN A 222 19.16 -7.84 -16.00
N VAL A 223 18.61 -8.93 -16.56
CA VAL A 223 18.52 -10.25 -15.93
C VAL A 223 18.79 -11.31 -17.00
N PRO A 224 20.04 -11.77 -17.14
CA PRO A 224 20.37 -12.81 -18.10
C PRO A 224 19.50 -14.06 -17.95
N GLY A 225 18.85 -14.49 -19.03
CA GLY A 225 17.87 -15.59 -19.08
C GLY A 225 16.42 -15.11 -18.94
N ALA A 226 16.16 -13.81 -18.81
CA ALA A 226 14.81 -13.27 -18.66
C ALA A 226 13.90 -13.59 -19.84
N ARG A 227 14.42 -13.54 -21.08
CA ARG A 227 13.64 -13.87 -22.28
C ARG A 227 13.12 -15.30 -22.21
N HIS A 228 13.96 -16.26 -21.85
CA HIS A 228 13.56 -17.65 -21.66
C HIS A 228 12.49 -17.80 -20.57
N LEU A 229 12.62 -17.10 -19.43
CA LEU A 229 11.63 -17.14 -18.36
C LEU A 229 10.28 -16.56 -18.79
N ILE A 230 10.29 -15.43 -19.51
CA ILE A 230 9.08 -14.80 -20.04
C ILE A 230 8.33 -15.76 -20.96
N GLU A 231 9.03 -16.43 -21.87
CA GLU A 231 8.47 -17.43 -22.79
C GLU A 231 8.00 -18.68 -22.05
N LYS A 232 8.86 -19.29 -21.21
CA LYS A 232 8.57 -20.54 -20.47
C LYS A 232 7.33 -20.42 -19.60
N TYR A 233 7.16 -19.29 -18.92
CA TYR A 233 6.04 -19.05 -18.01
C TYR A 233 4.90 -18.28 -18.65
N ALA A 234 4.95 -18.02 -19.95
CA ALA A 234 3.93 -17.28 -20.72
C ALA A 234 3.53 -15.96 -20.03
N ILE A 235 4.53 -15.20 -19.54
CA ILE A 235 4.28 -13.96 -18.81
C ILE A 235 3.63 -12.93 -19.75
N SER A 236 2.46 -12.41 -19.36
CA SER A 236 1.72 -11.44 -20.16
C SER A 236 2.38 -10.06 -20.13
N LEU A 237 2.95 -9.64 -21.25
CA LEU A 237 3.56 -8.34 -21.43
C LEU A 237 2.57 -7.30 -21.96
N PRO A 238 2.49 -6.07 -21.42
CA PRO A 238 1.69 -4.98 -21.98
C PRO A 238 2.34 -4.40 -23.24
N GLY A 239 1.58 -3.61 -24.00
CA GLY A 239 2.12 -2.82 -25.10
C GLY A 239 3.05 -1.71 -24.58
N SER A 240 2.64 -1.05 -23.50
CA SER A 240 3.41 -0.04 -22.78
C SER A 240 3.37 -0.32 -21.27
N VAL A 241 4.40 0.12 -20.55
CA VAL A 241 4.48 0.02 -19.08
C VAL A 241 3.81 1.24 -18.46
N GLU A 242 3.04 1.04 -17.40
CA GLU A 242 2.56 2.14 -16.58
C GLU A 242 3.70 2.65 -15.71
N GLN A 243 3.97 3.95 -15.79
CA GLN A 243 5.05 4.59 -15.04
C GLN A 243 4.61 5.98 -14.58
N HIS A 244 4.99 6.34 -13.37
CA HIS A 244 4.74 7.64 -12.77
C HIS A 244 6.05 8.31 -12.37
N ASP A 245 6.06 9.64 -12.37
CA ASP A 245 7.14 10.40 -11.76
C ASP A 245 6.97 10.34 -10.23
N LEU A 246 7.94 9.72 -9.57
CA LEU A 246 7.98 9.56 -8.11
C LEU A 246 9.03 10.46 -7.45
N SER A 247 9.61 11.42 -8.19
CA SER A 247 10.67 12.31 -7.70
C SER A 247 10.24 13.14 -6.50
N GLU A 248 8.99 13.61 -6.48
CA GLU A 248 8.43 14.34 -5.35
C GLU A 248 8.30 13.45 -4.10
N ALA A 249 7.89 12.19 -4.27
CA ALA A 249 7.84 11.21 -3.18
C ALA A 249 9.26 10.90 -2.65
N GLU A 250 10.25 10.73 -3.53
CA GLU A 250 11.64 10.52 -3.13
C GLU A 250 12.18 11.72 -2.34
N GLN A 251 11.91 12.92 -2.79
CA GLN A 251 12.37 14.15 -2.13
C GLN A 251 11.69 14.37 -0.78
N ALA A 252 10.37 14.23 -0.70
CA ALA A 252 9.60 14.55 0.51
C ALA A 252 9.68 13.45 1.56
N LEU A 253 9.68 12.18 1.17
CA LEU A 253 9.63 11.03 2.06
C LEU A 253 10.99 10.36 2.25
N GLY A 254 11.96 10.60 1.38
CA GLY A 254 13.20 9.83 1.31
C GLY A 254 12.93 8.36 0.89
N TRP A 255 11.83 8.11 0.17
CA TRP A 255 11.39 6.79 -0.24
C TRP A 255 11.38 6.65 -1.76
N LYS A 256 11.82 5.49 -2.22
CA LYS A 256 11.64 5.04 -3.60
C LYS A 256 11.32 3.54 -3.61
N PRO A 257 10.53 3.07 -4.59
CA PRO A 257 10.19 1.65 -4.70
C PRO A 257 11.46 0.83 -5.00
N ALA A 258 11.54 -0.34 -4.39
CA ALA A 258 12.64 -1.29 -4.54
C ALA A 258 12.27 -2.48 -5.43
N ILE A 259 10.98 -2.76 -5.58
CA ILE A 259 10.48 -3.99 -6.20
C ILE A 259 9.75 -3.68 -7.50
N GLY A 260 10.44 -3.95 -8.60
CA GLY A 260 9.90 -3.85 -9.94
C GLY A 260 9.93 -5.18 -10.68
N PHE A 261 9.61 -5.15 -11.98
CA PHE A 261 9.55 -6.34 -12.82
C PHE A 261 10.90 -7.07 -12.95
N THR A 262 12.02 -6.35 -12.96
CA THR A 262 13.36 -6.98 -12.97
C THR A 262 13.65 -7.74 -11.68
N GLN A 263 13.20 -7.23 -10.52
CA GLN A 263 13.34 -7.94 -9.26
C GLN A 263 12.47 -9.20 -9.24
N PHE A 264 11.25 -9.14 -9.77
CA PHE A 264 10.41 -10.31 -9.96
C PHE A 264 11.08 -11.36 -10.87
N LEU A 265 11.70 -10.94 -11.99
CA LEU A 265 12.40 -11.86 -12.87
C LEU A 265 13.62 -12.51 -12.22
N ARG A 266 14.36 -11.79 -11.37
CA ARG A 266 15.46 -12.37 -10.58
C ARG A 266 14.97 -13.43 -9.61
N ASP A 267 13.89 -13.14 -8.90
CA ASP A 267 13.24 -14.10 -8.00
C ASP A 267 12.71 -15.32 -8.76
N LEU A 268 12.04 -15.11 -9.89
CA LEU A 268 11.56 -16.20 -10.75
C LEU A 268 12.70 -17.07 -11.25
N LYS A 269 13.83 -16.47 -11.64
CA LYS A 269 15.02 -17.21 -12.08
C LYS A 269 15.56 -18.13 -10.98
N ILE A 270 15.70 -17.61 -9.76
CA ILE A 270 16.16 -18.42 -8.61
C ILE A 270 15.22 -19.58 -8.36
N ARG A 271 13.91 -19.35 -8.42
CA ARG A 271 12.91 -20.40 -8.23
C ARG A 271 12.96 -21.44 -9.34
N ASP A 272 13.11 -21.01 -10.57
CA ASP A 272 13.23 -21.89 -11.73
C ASP A 272 14.47 -22.80 -11.65
N GLU A 273 15.64 -22.20 -11.33
CA GLU A 273 16.89 -22.92 -11.14
C GLU A 273 16.83 -23.94 -9.99
N ARG A 274 16.02 -23.67 -8.97
CA ARG A 274 15.79 -24.58 -7.83
C ARG A 274 14.67 -25.60 -8.10
N GLY A 275 14.02 -25.55 -9.24
CA GLY A 275 12.91 -26.43 -9.59
C GLY A 275 11.64 -26.21 -8.75
N ILE A 276 11.45 -25.01 -8.21
CA ILE A 276 10.28 -24.68 -7.40
C ILE A 276 9.10 -24.46 -8.33
N ASP A 277 7.98 -25.16 -8.08
CA ASP A 277 6.72 -24.93 -8.79
C ASP A 277 6.12 -23.59 -8.40
N VAL A 278 6.21 -22.62 -9.33
CA VAL A 278 5.65 -21.27 -9.14
C VAL A 278 4.16 -21.17 -9.49
N SER A 279 3.57 -22.20 -10.08
CA SER A 279 2.17 -22.18 -10.50
C SER A 279 1.20 -22.21 -9.32
N SER A 280 1.62 -22.77 -8.19
CA SER A 280 0.86 -22.86 -6.94
C SER A 280 1.10 -21.70 -5.99
N LEU A 281 2.09 -20.84 -6.28
CA LEU A 281 2.42 -19.71 -5.41
C LEU A 281 1.41 -18.58 -5.51
N PHE A 282 1.15 -17.95 -4.36
CA PHE A 282 0.23 -16.83 -4.25
C PHE A 282 0.86 -15.69 -3.46
N VAL A 283 0.99 -14.51 -4.09
CA VAL A 283 1.60 -13.33 -3.46
C VAL A 283 0.54 -12.59 -2.65
N PRO A 284 0.83 -12.18 -1.41
CA PRO A 284 2.15 -11.97 -0.84
C PRO A 284 2.60 -13.00 0.21
N SER A 285 1.81 -14.05 0.45
CA SER A 285 2.00 -14.92 1.63
C SER A 285 3.26 -15.77 1.60
N GLU A 286 3.91 -15.91 0.44
CA GLU A 286 4.91 -16.96 0.23
C GLU A 286 6.24 -16.50 -0.38
N LEU A 287 6.46 -15.16 -0.49
CA LEU A 287 7.81 -14.69 -0.84
C LEU A 287 8.72 -14.86 0.39
N PRO A 288 9.75 -15.71 0.32
CA PRO A 288 10.72 -15.85 1.40
C PRO A 288 11.34 -14.48 1.73
N ALA A 289 11.59 -14.26 3.03
CA ALA A 289 12.20 -13.02 3.50
C ALA A 289 13.63 -12.80 2.95
N ASP A 290 14.23 -13.83 2.36
CA ASP A 290 15.65 -13.94 2.02
C ASP A 290 15.91 -13.86 0.50
N LEU A 291 14.91 -13.46 -0.28
CA LEU A 291 15.08 -13.32 -1.74
C LEU A 291 15.22 -11.87 -2.18
#